data_b331d0e1b7d97d690969f160596de6d9
#
_entry.id   b331d0e1b7d97d690969f160596de6d9
#
_cell.length_a   1.000
_cell.length_b   1.000
_cell.length_c   1.000
_cell.angle_alpha   90.00
_cell.angle_beta   90.00
_cell.angle_gamma   90.00
#
_symmetry.space_group_name_H-M   'P 1'
#
loop_
_entity.id
_entity.type
_entity.pdbx_description
1 polymer ?
#
loop_
_entity_poly.entity_id
_entity_poly.type
_entity_poly.pdbx_seq_one_letter_code
_entity_poly.pdbx_strand_id
1 'polypeptide(L)'
;NAQAKVQINADPSISAMMNQYLRINKSITHISGWRITVITTVDRRQMEATRIEFQKQFSFPVKWEYKEPYYHLKAGAFLNRNDAASALENIKKKFNSAFLSIDKIQYNEL
;
A
#
# COMPACT_ATOMS: atom_id res chain seq x y z
N ASN A 1 -6.28 -1.69 31.26
CA ASN A 1 -5.95 -1.79 30.99
C ASN A 1 -5.87 -1.88 30.74
N ALA A 2 -6.29 -1.73 30.82
CA ALA A 2 -6.03 -1.77 30.55
C ALA A 2 -5.92 -1.87 30.37
N GLN A 3 -6.15 -1.57 30.42
CA GLN A 3 -5.81 -1.60 30.25
C GLN A 3 -5.31 -1.41 30.13
N ALA A 4 -5.46 -1.14 30.47
CA ALA A 4 -4.88 -0.91 30.30
C ALA A 4 -4.20 -0.93 30.10
N LYS A 5 -4.16 -0.55 30.11
CA LYS A 5 -3.43 -0.58 29.70
C LYS A 5 -3.18 -0.58 29.04
N VAL A 6 -3.34 -0.29 28.73
CA VAL A 6 -3.03 -0.56 27.87
C VAL A 6 -1.95 -0.71 27.58
N GLN A 7 -1.28 -1.10 27.33
CA GLN A 7 -0.31 -1.29 27.01
C GLN A 7 -0.01 -1.41 25.98
N ILE A 8 0.57 -1.24 25.49
CA ILE A 8 0.54 -1.48 24.55
C ILE A 8 1.57 -1.77 24.02
N ASN A 9 2.21 -1.96 23.27
CA ASN A 9 3.10 -2.64 22.85
C ASN A 9 2.67 -3.45 21.77
N ALA A 10 3.30 -4.07 20.96
CA ALA A 10 2.63 -5.03 20.31
C ALA A 10 1.61 -5.26 21.23
N ASP A 11 1.06 -4.36 21.30
CA ASP A 11 0.18 -4.27 22.35
C ASP A 11 -0.95 -5.20 22.06
N PRO A 12 -1.18 -6.18 22.89
CA PRO A 12 -2.30 -7.06 22.68
C PRO A 12 -3.62 -6.32 22.62
N SER A 13 -3.72 -5.17 23.25
CA SER A 13 -4.99 -4.45 23.20
C SER A 13 -5.23 -3.82 21.85
N ILE A 14 -4.20 -3.42 21.13
CA ILE A 14 -4.36 -2.93 19.76
C ILE A 14 -4.80 -4.07 18.85
N SER A 15 -4.20 -5.24 19.01
CA SER A 15 -4.57 -6.42 18.23
C SER A 15 -6.01 -6.81 18.48
N ALA A 16 -6.44 -6.79 19.74
CA ALA A 16 -7.80 -7.14 20.09
C ALA A 16 -8.80 -6.14 19.51
N MET A 17 -8.46 -4.86 19.53
CA MET A 17 -9.31 -3.83 18.94
C MET A 17 -9.48 -4.04 17.44
N MET A 18 -8.40 -4.37 16.75
CA MET A 18 -8.45 -4.61 15.34
C MET A 18 -9.32 -5.82 15.01
N ASN A 19 -9.18 -6.89 15.77
CA ASN A 19 -9.98 -8.08 15.57
C ASN A 19 -11.46 -7.80 15.81
N GLN A 20 -11.76 -7.01 16.82
CA GLN A 20 -13.14 -6.66 17.12
C GLN A 20 -13.73 -5.79 16.01
N TYR A 21 -12.96 -4.86 15.49
CA TYR A 21 -13.39 -4.03 14.39
C TYR A 21 -13.72 -4.88 13.16
N LEU A 22 -12.88 -5.84 12.86
CA LEU A 22 -13.11 -6.73 11.72
C LEU A 22 -14.36 -7.58 11.89
N ARG A 23 -14.64 -8.05 13.12
CA ARG A 23 -15.84 -8.84 13.38
C ARG A 23 -17.10 -8.02 13.24
N ILE A 24 -17.08 -6.78 13.72
CA ILE A 24 -18.23 -5.90 13.67
C ILE A 24 -18.51 -5.46 12.25
N ASN A 25 -17.47 -5.18 11.51
CA ASN A 25 -17.58 -4.65 10.15
C ASN A 25 -17.04 -5.63 9.13
N LYS A 26 -17.51 -6.88 9.21
CA LYS A 26 -16.96 -7.93 8.34
C LYS A 26 -17.19 -7.68 6.87
N SER A 27 -18.13 -6.82 6.52
CA SER A 27 -18.35 -6.44 5.13
C SER A 27 -17.31 -5.39 4.67
N ILE A 28 -16.59 -4.78 5.60
CA ILE A 28 -15.57 -3.77 5.30
C ILE A 28 -14.22 -4.47 5.32
N THR A 29 -13.72 -4.78 4.13
CA THR A 29 -12.44 -5.47 4.00
C THR A 29 -11.31 -4.53 3.61
N HIS A 30 -11.62 -3.25 3.40
CA HIS A 30 -10.66 -2.26 2.93
C HIS A 30 -10.61 -1.07 3.88
N ILE A 31 -9.46 -0.42 3.90
CA ILE A 31 -9.27 0.79 4.67
C ILE A 31 -8.48 1.75 3.79
N SER A 32 -8.68 3.04 3.99
CA SER A 32 -7.95 4.06 3.27
C SER A 32 -6.48 4.01 3.67
N GLY A 33 -5.61 3.98 2.69
CA GLY A 33 -4.18 3.94 2.94
C GLY A 33 -3.42 4.57 1.79
N TRP A 34 -2.15 4.20 1.66
CA TRP A 34 -1.25 4.81 0.70
C TRP A 34 -0.59 3.74 -0.14
N ARG A 35 -0.44 4.03 -1.42
CA ARG A 35 0.38 3.24 -2.34
C ARG A 35 1.28 4.18 -3.10
N ILE A 36 2.29 3.64 -3.75
CA ILE A 36 3.17 4.41 -4.59
C ILE A 36 2.84 4.07 -6.03
N THR A 37 2.37 5.06 -6.78
CA THR A 37 2.13 4.87 -8.20
C THR A 37 3.46 5.03 -8.90
N VAL A 38 3.96 3.93 -9.47
CA VAL A 38 5.27 3.90 -10.11
C VAL A 38 5.20 4.53 -11.50
N ILE A 39 4.14 4.19 -12.25
CA ILE A 39 3.95 4.74 -13.58
C ILE A 39 2.46 4.76 -13.93
N THR A 40 2.07 5.76 -14.71
CA THR A 40 0.76 5.85 -15.32
C THR A 40 0.99 6.00 -16.82
N THR A 41 0.43 5.11 -17.61
CA THR A 41 0.68 5.10 -19.05
C THR A 41 -0.50 4.48 -19.79
N VAL A 42 -0.69 4.90 -21.03
CA VAL A 42 -1.70 4.29 -21.90
C VAL A 42 -1.17 3.02 -22.56
N ASP A 43 0.13 2.77 -22.48
CA ASP A 43 0.80 1.67 -23.16
C ASP A 43 1.02 0.51 -22.19
N ARG A 44 0.28 -0.58 -22.41
CA ARG A 44 0.38 -1.75 -21.55
C ARG A 44 1.79 -2.36 -21.56
N ARG A 45 2.44 -2.33 -22.70
CA ARG A 45 3.81 -2.88 -22.80
C ARG A 45 4.78 -2.11 -21.94
N GLN A 46 4.64 -0.78 -21.92
CA GLN A 46 5.47 0.06 -21.08
C GLN A 46 5.21 -0.24 -19.60
N MET A 47 3.94 -0.41 -19.24
CA MET A 47 3.58 -0.74 -17.88
C MET A 47 4.19 -2.09 -17.45
N GLU A 48 4.09 -3.10 -18.32
CA GLU A 48 4.65 -4.42 -17.99
C GLU A 48 6.17 -4.39 -17.90
N ALA A 49 6.83 -3.66 -18.79
CA ALA A 49 8.28 -3.54 -18.73
C ALA A 49 8.70 -2.85 -17.43
N THR A 50 7.97 -1.82 -17.04
CA THR A 50 8.26 -1.10 -15.79
C THR A 50 8.03 -2.02 -14.59
N ARG A 51 6.98 -2.83 -14.63
CA ARG A 51 6.69 -3.76 -13.55
C ARG A 51 7.82 -4.76 -13.36
N ILE A 52 8.31 -5.33 -14.46
CA ILE A 52 9.39 -6.29 -14.41
C ILE A 52 10.65 -5.65 -13.85
N GLU A 53 10.97 -4.46 -14.33
CA GLU A 53 12.15 -3.74 -13.86
C GLU A 53 12.05 -3.39 -12.39
N PHE A 54 10.85 -2.97 -11.95
CA PHE A 54 10.62 -2.64 -10.55
C PHE A 54 10.85 -3.86 -9.66
N GLN A 55 10.32 -5.00 -10.07
CA GLN A 55 10.42 -6.22 -9.26
C GLN A 55 11.86 -6.73 -9.16
N LYS A 56 12.72 -6.36 -10.11
CA LYS A 56 14.13 -6.69 -10.03
C LYS A 56 14.86 -5.86 -8.98
N GLN A 57 14.39 -4.65 -8.70
CA GLN A 57 15.10 -3.71 -7.85
C GLN A 57 14.50 -3.55 -6.46
N PHE A 58 13.22 -3.87 -6.32
CA PHE A 58 12.51 -3.67 -5.06
C PHE A 58 11.68 -4.90 -4.74
N SER A 59 11.49 -5.14 -3.45
CA SER A 59 10.71 -6.29 -2.98
C SER A 59 9.27 -5.92 -2.63
N PHE A 60 8.88 -4.67 -2.81
CA PHE A 60 7.49 -4.27 -2.52
C PHE A 60 6.52 -5.03 -3.42
N PRO A 61 5.38 -5.47 -2.88
CA PRO A 61 4.36 -6.08 -3.74
C PRO A 61 3.83 -5.05 -4.72
N VAL A 62 3.52 -5.50 -5.92
CA VAL A 62 3.01 -4.60 -6.96
C VAL A 62 1.67 -5.11 -7.47
N LYS A 63 0.87 -4.18 -7.93
CA LYS A 63 -0.37 -4.49 -8.63
C LYS A 63 -0.58 -3.42 -9.69
N TRP A 64 -1.36 -3.75 -10.70
CA TRP A 64 -1.70 -2.75 -11.71
C TRP A 64 -3.20 -2.73 -11.91
N GLU A 65 -3.69 -1.59 -12.34
CA GLU A 65 -5.10 -1.37 -12.61
C GLU A 65 -5.25 -0.69 -13.96
N TYR A 66 -6.29 -1.05 -14.66
CA TYR A 66 -6.63 -0.35 -15.90
C TYR A 66 -7.86 0.50 -15.61
N LYS A 67 -7.68 1.82 -15.72
CA LYS A 67 -8.78 2.79 -15.65
C LYS A 67 -8.69 3.58 -16.94
N GLU A 68 -9.54 3.23 -17.87
CA GLU A 68 -9.52 3.74 -19.23
C GLU A 68 -9.23 5.23 -19.29
N PRO A 69 -8.25 5.70 -20.06
CA PRO A 69 -7.39 4.90 -20.95
C PRO A 69 -6.05 4.52 -20.35
N TYR A 70 -5.87 4.62 -19.04
CA TYR A 70 -4.56 4.49 -18.38
C TYR A 70 -4.40 3.20 -17.63
N TYR A 71 -3.17 2.70 -17.69
CA TYR A 71 -2.70 1.67 -16.77
C TYR A 71 -1.94 2.35 -15.63
N HIS A 72 -2.22 1.92 -14.41
CA HIS A 72 -1.54 2.44 -13.22
C HIS A 72 -0.80 1.28 -12.57
N LEU A 73 0.50 1.42 -12.44
CA LEU A 73 1.31 0.43 -11.73
C LEU A 73 1.57 0.97 -10.33
N LYS A 74 1.15 0.22 -9.32
CA LYS A 74 1.24 0.65 -7.93
C LYS A 74 2.04 -0.33 -7.12
N ALA A 75 2.79 0.19 -6.15
CA ALA A 75 3.66 -0.63 -5.30
C ALA A 75 3.35 -0.34 -3.84
N GLY A 76 3.43 -1.39 -3.03
CA GLY A 76 3.28 -1.31 -1.60
C GLY A 76 1.86 -1.09 -1.13
N ALA A 77 1.70 -1.16 0.18
CA ALA A 77 0.44 -0.86 0.85
C ALA A 77 0.82 -0.36 2.23
N PHE A 78 0.45 0.89 2.53
CA PHE A 78 0.87 1.55 3.77
C PHE A 78 -0.33 2.22 4.42
N LEU A 79 -0.46 2.07 5.73
CA LEU A 79 -1.46 2.81 6.48
C LEU A 79 -0.98 4.22 6.77
N ASN A 80 0.31 4.40 6.86
CA ASN A 80 0.94 5.62 7.36
C ASN A 80 1.61 6.33 6.19
N ARG A 81 1.28 7.62 6.05
CA ARG A 81 1.85 8.42 4.96
C ARG A 81 3.38 8.53 5.07
N ASN A 82 3.89 8.61 6.28
CA ASN A 82 5.35 8.75 6.46
C ASN A 82 6.09 7.51 5.98
N ASP A 83 5.53 6.33 6.25
CA ASP A 83 6.14 5.09 5.77
C ASP A 83 6.12 5.03 4.25
N ALA A 84 5.01 5.44 3.67
CA ALA A 84 4.89 5.47 2.21
C ALA A 84 5.87 6.49 1.61
N ALA A 85 6.02 7.64 2.26
CA ALA A 85 6.95 8.67 1.78
C ALA A 85 8.39 8.20 1.81
N SER A 86 8.76 7.45 2.86
CA SER A 86 10.11 6.89 2.94
C SER A 86 10.37 5.91 1.81
N ALA A 87 9.40 5.04 1.54
CA ALA A 87 9.51 4.10 0.43
C ALA A 87 9.60 4.84 -0.89
N LEU A 88 8.81 5.92 -1.04
CA LEU A 88 8.83 6.72 -2.26
C LEU A 88 10.20 7.31 -2.52
N GLU A 89 10.88 7.79 -1.48
CA GLU A 89 12.21 8.36 -1.65
C GLU A 89 13.16 7.38 -2.33
N ASN A 90 13.13 6.13 -1.87
CA ASN A 90 13.99 5.11 -2.44
C ASN A 90 13.56 4.75 -3.86
N ILE A 91 12.26 4.66 -4.10
CA ILE A 91 11.74 4.28 -5.42
C ILE A 91 12.05 5.37 -6.44
N LYS A 92 11.93 6.63 -6.04
CA LYS A 92 12.15 7.75 -6.97
C LYS A 92 13.58 7.82 -7.50
N LYS A 93 14.52 7.24 -6.79
CA LYS A 93 15.89 7.20 -7.26
C LYS A 93 16.03 6.41 -8.57
N LYS A 94 15.15 5.44 -8.79
CA LYS A 94 15.18 4.60 -9.98
C LYS A 94 13.98 4.85 -10.90
N PHE A 95 12.88 5.30 -10.35
CA PHE A 95 11.64 5.54 -11.07
C PHE A 95 11.15 6.94 -10.72
N ASN A 96 11.71 7.94 -11.39
CA ASN A 96 11.46 9.32 -10.99
C ASN A 96 10.05 9.81 -11.32
N SER A 97 9.25 9.02 -12.02
CA SER A 97 7.84 9.33 -12.24
C SER A 97 6.95 8.90 -11.09
N ALA A 98 7.51 8.22 -10.09
CA ALA A 98 6.72 7.68 -8.98
C ALA A 98 6.18 8.80 -8.09
N PHE A 99 4.98 8.57 -7.53
CA PHE A 99 4.38 9.52 -6.61
C PHE A 99 3.44 8.78 -5.63
N LEU A 100 3.14 9.44 -4.51
CA LEU A 100 2.21 8.90 -3.52
C LEU A 100 0.79 8.97 -4.04
N SER A 101 0.01 7.94 -3.74
CA SER A 101 -1.41 7.93 -4.06
C SER A 101 -2.19 7.34 -2.90
N ILE A 102 -3.39 7.86 -2.68
CA ILE A 102 -4.31 7.32 -1.69
C ILE A 102 -5.10 6.22 -2.37
N ASP A 103 -5.28 5.10 -1.68
CA ASP A 103 -5.98 3.97 -2.26
C ASP A 103 -6.62 3.16 -1.15
N LYS A 104 -7.50 2.27 -1.54
CA LYS A 104 -8.07 1.31 -0.60
C LYS A 104 -7.11 0.15 -0.44
N ILE A 105 -6.85 -0.18 0.81
CA ILE A 105 -5.90 -1.22 1.18
C ILE A 105 -6.67 -2.33 1.86
N GLN A 106 -6.41 -3.56 1.47
CA GLN A 106 -6.98 -4.70 2.18
C GLN A 106 -6.11 -5.01 3.39
N TYR A 107 -6.74 -5.46 4.45
CA TYR A 107 -6.00 -5.74 5.68
C TYR A 107 -4.90 -6.77 5.48
N ASN A 108 -5.11 -7.72 4.59
CA ASN A 108 -4.11 -8.77 4.36
C ASN A 108 -2.92 -8.30 3.53
N GLU A 109 -2.94 -7.06 3.07
CA GLU A 109 -1.80 -6.49 2.33
C GLU A 109 -0.77 -5.84 3.25
N LEU A 110 -1.13 -5.64 4.52
CA LEU A 110 -0.28 -4.89 5.45
C LEU A 110 0.81 -5.74 6.13
#